data_0914f78f7823c0de87b1eafe9978eb78
#
_entry.id   0914f78f7823c0de87b1eafe9978eb78
#
_cell.length_a   1.000
_cell.length_b   1.000
_cell.length_c   1.000
_cell.angle_alpha   90.00
_cell.angle_beta   90.00
_cell.angle_gamma   90.00
#
_symmetry.space_group_name_H-M   'P 1'
#
loop_
_entity.id
_entity.type
_entity.pdbx_description
1 polymer ?
#
loop_
_entity_poly.entity_id
_entity_poly.type
_entity_poly.pdbx_seq_one_letter_code
_entity_poly.pdbx_strand_id
1 'polypeptide(L)'
;MERLTREFYTRDALTVAQELLGKVLVHRLEGQTLAGRIVEAEAYQGPEDRAAHSYAGRRTARTEVMFGPGGFAYVYLIYGMHCCLNFVTEPEGEPAAVLLRSVEVVSGLETACRLRYGKGWASLTPAQRRNLTNGPGKVCRAFAL
;
A
#
# COMPACT_ATOMS: atom_id res chain seq x y z
N MET A 1 -19.38 2.69 5.27
CA MET A 1 -18.28 1.97 4.54
C MET A 1 -17.83 0.79 5.39
N GLU A 2 -17.96 -0.39 4.84
CA GLU A 2 -17.60 -1.62 5.53
C GLU A 2 -16.10 -1.92 5.34
N ARG A 3 -15.47 -2.38 6.42
CA ARG A 3 -14.06 -2.72 6.43
C ARG A 3 -13.86 -4.13 5.88
N LEU A 4 -12.86 -4.32 5.03
CA LEU A 4 -12.48 -5.65 4.58
C LEU A 4 -12.05 -6.51 5.77
N THR A 5 -12.54 -7.75 5.80
CA THR A 5 -12.25 -8.66 6.90
C THR A 5 -10.90 -9.35 6.70
N ARG A 6 -10.42 -10.02 7.75
CA ARG A 6 -9.17 -10.78 7.66
C ARG A 6 -9.25 -11.89 6.62
N GLU A 7 -10.41 -12.53 6.49
CA GLU A 7 -10.64 -13.60 5.51
C GLU A 7 -10.42 -13.13 4.07
N PHE A 8 -10.67 -11.84 3.77
CA PHE A 8 -10.36 -11.28 2.46
C PHE A 8 -8.89 -11.44 2.12
N TYR A 9 -8.00 -11.23 3.10
CA TYR A 9 -6.56 -11.21 2.90
C TYR A 9 -5.88 -12.58 3.02
N THR A 10 -6.54 -13.58 3.63
CA THR A 10 -5.95 -14.90 3.82
C THR A 10 -6.00 -15.79 2.58
N ARG A 11 -6.42 -15.22 1.47
CA ARG A 11 -6.50 -15.89 0.18
C ARG A 11 -5.18 -15.67 -0.59
N ASP A 12 -5.08 -16.31 -1.75
CA ASP A 12 -3.98 -16.18 -2.67
C ASP A 12 -3.67 -14.71 -3.03
N ALA A 13 -2.39 -14.34 -3.03
CA ALA A 13 -1.97 -12.97 -3.26
C ALA A 13 -2.44 -12.39 -4.60
N LEU A 14 -2.45 -13.19 -5.65
CA LEU A 14 -2.90 -12.74 -6.97
C LEU A 14 -4.39 -12.38 -6.94
N THR A 15 -5.21 -13.24 -6.33
CA THR A 15 -6.65 -13.00 -6.16
C THR A 15 -6.89 -11.74 -5.33
N VAL A 16 -6.18 -11.59 -4.22
CA VAL A 16 -6.29 -10.41 -3.35
C VAL A 16 -5.90 -9.14 -4.11
N ALA A 17 -4.81 -9.18 -4.87
CA ALA A 17 -4.37 -8.03 -5.67
C ALA A 17 -5.45 -7.60 -6.67
N GLN A 18 -6.05 -8.55 -7.37
CA GLN A 18 -7.12 -8.27 -8.35
C GLN A 18 -8.35 -7.67 -7.67
N GLU A 19 -8.78 -8.23 -6.54
CA GLU A 19 -9.98 -7.76 -5.85
C GLU A 19 -9.77 -6.50 -5.01
N LEU A 20 -8.52 -6.13 -4.72
CA LEU A 20 -8.21 -4.84 -4.09
C LEU A 20 -8.43 -3.66 -5.05
N LEU A 21 -8.36 -3.87 -6.35
CA LEU A 21 -8.62 -2.80 -7.31
C LEU A 21 -10.05 -2.28 -7.13
N GLY A 22 -10.18 -0.96 -6.99
CA GLY A 22 -11.45 -0.30 -6.72
C GLY A 22 -11.83 -0.20 -5.25
N LYS A 23 -11.15 -0.91 -4.36
CA LYS A 23 -11.32 -0.75 -2.91
C LYS A 23 -10.72 0.58 -2.46
N VAL A 24 -11.09 1.04 -1.28
CA VAL A 24 -10.65 2.34 -0.77
C VAL A 24 -9.71 2.14 0.42
N LEU A 25 -8.49 2.66 0.27
CA LEU A 25 -7.55 2.79 1.37
C LEU A 25 -7.96 4.01 2.21
N VAL A 26 -8.11 3.84 3.52
CA VAL A 26 -8.46 4.92 4.42
C VAL A 26 -7.40 5.04 5.51
N HIS A 27 -6.87 6.24 5.69
CA HIS A 27 -5.98 6.57 6.80
C HIS A 27 -6.52 7.79 7.54
N ARG A 28 -6.73 7.65 8.84
CA ARG A 28 -7.18 8.73 9.70
C ARG A 28 -5.97 9.34 10.39
N LEU A 29 -5.78 10.63 10.18
CA LEU A 29 -4.63 11.37 10.68
C LEU A 29 -5.11 12.66 11.34
N GLU A 30 -4.90 12.78 12.66
CA GLU A 30 -5.18 14.00 13.42
C GLU A 30 -6.58 14.59 13.15
N GLY A 31 -7.59 13.75 13.18
CA GLY A 31 -8.99 14.16 12.95
C GLY A 31 -9.37 14.32 11.48
N GLN A 32 -8.43 14.14 10.55
CA GLN A 32 -8.69 14.17 9.12
C GLN A 32 -8.75 12.75 8.54
N THR A 33 -9.52 12.60 7.48
CA THR A 33 -9.60 11.33 6.75
C THR A 33 -8.96 11.48 5.38
N LEU A 34 -7.93 10.70 5.13
CA LEU A 34 -7.34 10.52 3.81
C LEU A 34 -7.90 9.24 3.22
N ALA A 35 -8.46 9.31 2.04
CA ALA A 35 -9.00 8.13 1.37
C ALA A 35 -8.63 8.12 -0.10
N GLY A 36 -8.25 6.94 -0.60
CA GLY A 36 -7.86 6.75 -1.99
C GLY A 36 -8.40 5.44 -2.55
N ARG A 37 -8.97 5.49 -3.75
CA ARG A 37 -9.40 4.29 -4.47
C ARG A 37 -8.17 3.64 -5.07
N ILE A 38 -7.97 2.36 -4.81
CA ILE A 38 -6.83 1.59 -5.31
C ILE A 38 -7.03 1.36 -6.82
N VAL A 39 -6.06 1.81 -7.61
CA VAL A 39 -6.10 1.68 -9.08
C VAL A 39 -4.95 0.83 -9.63
N GLU A 40 -3.95 0.52 -8.80
CA GLU A 40 -2.82 -0.31 -9.22
C GLU A 40 -2.25 -1.06 -8.00
N ALA A 41 -2.09 -2.36 -8.15
CA ALA A 41 -1.54 -3.24 -7.13
C ALA A 41 -0.67 -4.33 -7.77
N GLU A 42 0.24 -4.91 -6.99
CA GLU A 42 1.19 -5.90 -7.49
C GLU A 42 1.32 -7.03 -6.46
N ALA A 43 1.14 -8.29 -6.92
CA ALA A 43 1.21 -9.46 -6.05
C ALA A 43 2.65 -10.00 -5.98
N TYR A 44 3.09 -10.33 -4.76
CA TYR A 44 4.34 -11.03 -4.49
C TYR A 44 3.98 -12.37 -3.84
N GLN A 45 4.19 -13.46 -4.58
CA GLN A 45 3.61 -14.78 -4.27
C GLN A 45 4.48 -15.67 -3.40
N GLY A 46 5.22 -15.13 -2.48
CA GLY A 46 5.93 -15.91 -1.47
C GLY A 46 7.32 -16.42 -1.92
N PRO A 47 7.80 -17.56 -1.34
CA PRO A 47 9.21 -17.96 -1.51
C PRO A 47 9.63 -18.29 -2.93
N GLU A 48 8.71 -18.65 -3.81
CA GLU A 48 8.95 -18.98 -5.20
C GLU A 48 9.06 -17.75 -6.09
N ASP A 49 8.59 -16.59 -5.62
CA ASP A 49 8.65 -15.33 -6.36
C ASP A 49 9.99 -14.65 -6.12
N ARG A 50 10.84 -14.58 -7.16
CA ARG A 50 12.17 -13.97 -7.08
C ARG A 50 12.13 -12.47 -6.76
N ALA A 51 11.03 -11.79 -7.07
CA ALA A 51 10.86 -10.38 -6.78
C ALA A 51 10.46 -10.12 -5.32
N ALA A 52 9.97 -11.13 -4.60
CA ALA A 52 9.54 -10.99 -3.22
C ALA A 52 10.73 -10.91 -2.25
N HIS A 53 10.60 -10.13 -1.19
CA HIS A 53 11.58 -10.05 -0.11
C HIS A 53 11.78 -11.39 0.61
N SER A 54 10.79 -12.26 0.55
CA SER A 54 10.79 -13.60 1.15
C SER A 54 11.22 -14.71 0.18
N TYR A 55 11.82 -14.34 -0.97
CA TYR A 55 12.29 -15.32 -1.95
C TYR A 55 13.17 -16.40 -1.30
N ALA A 56 12.93 -17.66 -1.69
CA ALA A 56 13.59 -18.83 -1.12
C ALA A 56 13.35 -19.04 0.38
N GLY A 57 12.23 -18.52 0.90
CA GLY A 57 11.86 -18.65 2.33
C GLY A 57 12.68 -17.75 3.26
N ARG A 58 13.33 -16.74 2.73
CA ARG A 58 14.14 -15.82 3.52
C ARG A 58 13.33 -15.15 4.62
N ARG A 59 13.71 -15.39 5.86
CA ARG A 59 13.04 -14.88 7.04
C ARG A 59 14.00 -14.02 7.86
N THR A 60 13.75 -12.72 7.89
CA THR A 60 14.56 -11.73 8.59
C THR A 60 13.65 -10.86 9.45
N ALA A 61 14.23 -10.02 10.32
CA ALA A 61 13.44 -9.05 11.09
C ALA A 61 12.57 -8.17 10.17
N ARG A 62 13.05 -7.85 8.97
CA ARG A 62 12.34 -7.05 7.97
C ARG A 62 11.16 -7.80 7.35
N THR A 63 11.29 -9.10 7.12
CA THR A 63 10.26 -9.91 6.44
C THR A 63 9.36 -10.66 7.41
N GLU A 64 9.62 -10.61 8.72
CA GLU A 64 8.90 -11.39 9.73
C GLU A 64 7.38 -11.20 9.66
N VAL A 65 6.90 -9.98 9.42
CA VAL A 65 5.47 -9.70 9.34
C VAL A 65 4.80 -10.43 8.18
N MET A 66 5.54 -10.72 7.09
CA MET A 66 5.01 -11.46 5.93
C MET A 66 4.67 -12.91 6.26
N PHE A 67 5.29 -13.47 7.30
CA PHE A 67 5.01 -14.83 7.78
C PHE A 67 3.84 -14.88 8.76
N GLY A 68 3.33 -13.71 9.18
CA GLY A 68 2.19 -13.61 10.07
C GLY A 68 0.85 -13.77 9.35
N PRO A 69 -0.24 -13.56 10.08
CA PRO A 69 -1.59 -13.64 9.51
C PRO A 69 -1.82 -12.60 8.42
N GLY A 70 -2.62 -12.94 7.40
CA GLY A 70 -3.04 -11.98 6.38
C GLY A 70 -3.80 -10.80 6.97
N GLY A 71 -3.76 -9.67 6.27
CA GLY A 71 -4.44 -8.44 6.69
C GLY A 71 -3.61 -7.48 7.52
N PHE A 72 -2.36 -7.81 7.83
CA PHE A 72 -1.42 -6.86 8.44
C PHE A 72 -0.79 -5.98 7.38
N ALA A 73 -0.53 -4.72 7.72
CA ALA A 73 0.24 -3.82 6.90
C ALA A 73 1.74 -4.11 7.07
N TYR A 74 2.43 -4.17 5.95
CA TYR A 74 3.88 -4.30 5.90
C TYR A 74 4.44 -3.07 5.20
N VAL A 75 5.02 -2.15 5.97
CA VAL A 75 5.62 -0.91 5.43
C VAL A 75 7.14 -1.02 5.56
N TYR A 76 7.85 -0.77 4.46
CA TYR A 76 9.31 -0.81 4.48
C TYR A 76 9.90 0.35 3.67
N LEU A 77 11.16 0.68 3.96
CA LEU A 77 11.92 1.70 3.25
C LEU A 77 12.68 1.07 2.07
N ILE A 78 12.55 1.69 0.90
CA ILE A 78 13.36 1.36 -0.27
C ILE A 78 14.47 2.41 -0.38
N TYR A 79 15.71 1.95 -0.52
CA TYR A 79 16.89 2.82 -0.62
C TYR A 79 16.99 3.86 0.51
N GLY A 80 16.39 3.60 1.67
CA GLY A 80 16.38 4.51 2.80
C GLY A 80 15.59 5.81 2.60
N MET A 81 14.86 5.95 1.49
CA MET A 81 14.19 7.20 1.11
C MET A 81 12.69 7.10 0.92
N HIS A 82 12.19 5.96 0.47
CA HIS A 82 10.78 5.78 0.11
C HIS A 82 10.17 4.63 0.88
N CYS A 83 8.97 4.86 1.41
CA CYS A 83 8.17 3.80 2.02
C CYS A 83 7.28 3.14 0.97
N CYS A 84 7.04 1.85 1.15
CA CYS A 84 6.08 1.09 0.35
C CYS A 84 5.12 0.38 1.29
N LEU A 85 3.82 0.50 1.02
CA LEU A 85 2.78 -0.18 1.78
C LEU A 85 2.41 -1.48 1.10
N ASN A 86 2.49 -2.57 1.85
CA ASN A 86 2.04 -3.89 1.42
C ASN A 86 0.96 -4.40 2.36
N PHE A 87 0.06 -5.22 1.84
CA PHE A 87 -0.89 -5.98 2.63
C PHE A 87 -0.44 -7.43 2.66
N VAL A 88 -0.20 -7.97 3.85
CA VAL A 88 0.15 -9.37 4.00
C VAL A 88 -1.05 -10.22 3.63
N THR A 89 -0.82 -11.28 2.84
CA THR A 89 -1.85 -12.18 2.35
C THR A 89 -1.53 -13.62 2.73
N GLU A 90 -2.43 -14.53 2.40
CA GLU A 90 -2.31 -15.98 2.64
C GLU A 90 -2.29 -16.37 4.12
N PRO A 91 -2.41 -17.65 4.44
CA PRO A 91 -2.39 -18.12 5.82
C PRO A 91 -1.04 -17.83 6.51
N GLU A 92 -1.09 -17.77 7.85
CA GLU A 92 0.12 -17.60 8.66
C GLU A 92 1.17 -18.65 8.32
N GLY A 93 2.41 -18.21 8.20
CA GLY A 93 3.53 -19.07 7.81
C GLY A 93 3.84 -19.08 6.31
N GLU A 94 2.95 -18.54 5.48
CA GLU A 94 3.16 -18.42 4.03
C GLU A 94 3.42 -16.95 3.67
N PRO A 95 4.69 -16.59 3.41
CA PRO A 95 5.07 -15.20 3.22
C PRO A 95 4.68 -14.70 1.84
N ALA A 96 3.57 -14.01 1.76
CA ALA A 96 3.09 -13.36 0.54
C ALA A 96 2.48 -12.01 0.87
N ALA A 97 2.47 -11.11 -0.09
CA ALA A 97 1.94 -9.76 0.12
C ALA A 97 1.49 -9.13 -1.20
N VAL A 98 0.65 -8.10 -1.08
CA VAL A 98 0.27 -7.24 -2.20
C VAL A 98 0.82 -5.85 -1.96
N LEU A 99 1.63 -5.36 -2.89
CA LEU A 99 2.15 -4.00 -2.91
C LEU A 99 1.09 -3.05 -3.45
N LEU A 100 0.78 -2.00 -2.70
CA LEU A 100 -0.07 -0.91 -3.16
C LEU A 100 0.76 0.04 -4.00
N ARG A 101 0.41 0.20 -5.29
CA ARG A 101 1.21 1.03 -6.21
C ARG A 101 0.63 2.40 -6.47
N SER A 102 -0.67 2.50 -6.66
CA SER A 102 -1.32 3.77 -6.99
C SER A 102 -2.73 3.84 -6.42
N VAL A 103 -3.11 5.04 -6.01
CA VAL A 103 -4.50 5.34 -5.63
C VAL A 103 -4.97 6.62 -6.32
N GLU A 104 -6.27 6.73 -6.51
CA GLU A 104 -6.95 7.97 -6.85
C GLU A 104 -7.49 8.58 -5.55
N VAL A 105 -7.04 9.77 -5.18
CA VAL A 105 -7.49 10.42 -3.93
C VAL A 105 -8.96 10.78 -4.05
N VAL A 106 -9.78 10.28 -3.11
CA VAL A 106 -11.23 10.52 -3.08
C VAL A 106 -11.65 11.37 -1.88
N SER A 107 -10.80 11.49 -0.86
CA SER A 107 -11.00 12.34 0.31
C SER A 107 -9.67 12.82 0.86
N GLY A 108 -9.63 14.04 1.36
CA GLY A 108 -8.40 14.62 1.93
C GLY A 108 -7.40 15.11 0.89
N LEU A 109 -7.87 15.52 -0.28
CA LEU A 109 -7.01 15.96 -1.39
C LEU A 109 -6.03 17.06 -0.99
N GLU A 110 -6.49 18.10 -0.30
CA GLU A 110 -5.62 19.21 0.12
C GLU A 110 -4.52 18.73 1.08
N THR A 111 -4.86 17.87 2.01
CA THR A 111 -3.89 17.29 2.94
C THR A 111 -2.84 16.45 2.20
N ALA A 112 -3.28 15.61 1.26
CA ALA A 112 -2.39 14.80 0.43
C ALA A 112 -1.41 15.68 -0.37
N CYS A 113 -1.91 16.77 -0.95
CA CYS A 113 -1.07 17.73 -1.69
C CYS A 113 -0.02 18.37 -0.79
N ARG A 114 -0.41 18.80 0.40
CA ARG A 114 0.53 19.42 1.36
C ARG A 114 1.59 18.44 1.86
N LEU A 115 1.21 17.20 2.10
CA LEU A 115 2.15 16.15 2.49
C LEU A 115 3.16 15.83 1.38
N ARG A 116 2.70 15.83 0.12
CA ARG A 116 3.58 15.56 -1.03
C ARG A 116 4.43 16.75 -1.43
N TYR A 117 3.85 17.94 -1.50
CA TYR A 117 4.48 19.09 -2.15
C TYR A 117 4.56 20.34 -1.27
N GLY A 118 4.00 20.33 -0.07
CA GLY A 118 4.00 21.49 0.82
C GLY A 118 3.03 22.61 0.41
N LYS A 119 2.16 22.37 -0.56
CA LYS A 119 1.18 23.36 -1.07
C LYS A 119 -0.09 22.68 -1.52
N GLY A 120 -1.19 23.47 -1.62
CA GLY A 120 -2.51 22.94 -1.97
C GLY A 120 -2.67 22.66 -3.46
N TRP A 121 -3.74 21.99 -3.81
CA TRP A 121 -4.06 21.54 -5.17
C TRP A 121 -4.02 22.68 -6.20
N ALA A 122 -4.61 23.84 -5.87
CA ALA A 122 -4.66 24.98 -6.78
C ALA A 122 -3.28 25.50 -7.18
N SER A 123 -2.27 25.29 -6.33
CA SER A 123 -0.88 25.75 -6.56
C SER A 123 -0.01 24.71 -7.24
N LEU A 124 -0.53 23.50 -7.51
CA LEU A 124 0.24 22.45 -8.17
C LEU A 124 0.24 22.63 -9.70
N THR A 125 1.36 22.29 -10.31
CA THR A 125 1.43 22.18 -11.78
C THR A 125 0.61 20.98 -12.27
N PRO A 126 0.22 20.93 -13.55
CA PRO A 126 -0.44 19.73 -14.09
C PRO A 126 0.36 18.45 -13.88
N ALA A 127 1.68 18.50 -14.00
CA ALA A 127 2.55 17.35 -13.76
C ALA A 127 2.50 16.90 -12.30
N GLN A 128 2.54 17.83 -11.35
CA GLN A 128 2.44 17.53 -9.92
C GLN A 128 1.10 16.89 -9.59
N ARG A 129 0.01 17.39 -10.15
CA ARG A 129 -1.34 16.81 -9.98
C ARG A 129 -1.40 15.38 -10.48
N ARG A 130 -0.87 15.10 -11.68
CA ARG A 130 -0.83 13.74 -12.24
C ARG A 130 0.01 12.78 -11.40
N ASN A 131 1.07 13.27 -10.78
CA ASN A 131 2.03 12.47 -10.04
C ASN A 131 1.78 12.43 -8.53
N LEU A 132 0.60 12.86 -8.08
CA LEU A 132 0.30 12.95 -6.65
C LEU A 132 0.42 11.61 -5.94
N THR A 133 -0.20 10.57 -6.48
CA THR A 133 -0.28 9.23 -5.87
C THR A 133 -0.12 8.09 -6.89
N ASN A 134 0.65 8.29 -7.94
CA ASN A 134 0.85 7.30 -8.99
C ASN A 134 2.16 6.50 -8.84
N GLY A 135 2.47 6.10 -7.64
CA GLY A 135 3.63 5.25 -7.32
C GLY A 135 3.65 4.90 -5.85
N PRO A 136 4.28 3.78 -5.46
CA PRO A 136 4.23 3.28 -4.08
C PRO A 136 4.76 4.28 -3.04
N GLY A 137 5.90 4.89 -3.29
CA GLY A 137 6.48 5.90 -2.39
C GLY A 137 5.65 7.17 -2.34
N LYS A 138 5.04 7.55 -3.45
CA LYS A 138 4.16 8.73 -3.53
C LYS A 138 2.91 8.54 -2.70
N VAL A 139 2.31 7.34 -2.75
CA VAL A 139 1.13 7.00 -1.93
C VAL A 139 1.47 7.11 -0.45
N CYS A 140 2.56 6.50 -0.01
CA CYS A 140 2.97 6.54 1.39
C CYS A 140 3.20 7.97 1.86
N ARG A 141 3.84 8.80 1.06
CA ARG A 141 4.10 10.19 1.41
C ARG A 141 2.84 11.03 1.46
N ALA A 142 1.96 10.88 0.46
CA ALA A 142 0.69 11.62 0.40
C ALA A 142 -0.26 11.23 1.52
N PHE A 143 -0.17 10.02 2.04
CA PHE A 143 -1.06 9.49 3.07
C PHE A 143 -0.40 9.39 4.45
N ALA A 144 0.84 9.87 4.60
CA ALA A 144 1.62 9.84 5.86
C ALA A 144 1.74 8.42 6.44
N LEU A 145 2.03 7.46 5.59
CA LEU A 145 2.23 6.06 5.98
C LEU A 145 3.70 5.74 6.26
#